data_456471b5622fbfe27431a60ee7f8f3ca
#
_entry.id   456471b5622fbfe27431a60ee7f8f3ca
#
_cell.length_a   1.000
_cell.length_b   1.000
_cell.length_c   1.000
_cell.angle_alpha   90.00
_cell.angle_beta   90.00
_cell.angle_gamma   90.00
#
_symmetry.space_group_name_H-M   'P 1'
#
loop_
_entity.id
_entity.type
_entity.pdbx_description
1 polymer ?
#
loop_
_entity_poly.entity_id
_entity_poly.type
_entity_poly.pdbx_seq_one_letter_code
_entity_poly.pdbx_strand_id
1 'polypeptide(L)'
;MHRRFFRIVGLLGVLATITHPLSGQERFDIVVYPYATAHRGEWELEGHLSYSSRGTNGFDGTVAPTQGQWRLAAEVSRGITDHWELSAYLLGAQTPGLGLDYAGWRLRSRVRAPDAWRLPVGLGFSAEYETARPAFSESARTLELTPILERRFGPLQVLANPTLERDLAGPEHEWEFEPRARAGVDVSKSLTLGFEYYGVFESAQQKHQYYPTADLRFGNDMTLHLGVGFGGASAGDRLVFKTRFEMPLGGER
;
A
#
# COMPACT_ATOMS: atom_id res chain seq x y z
N MET A 1 -45.90 57.60 18.00
CA MET A 1 -45.83 56.09 17.97
C MET A 1 -45.21 55.65 16.66
N HIS A 2 -43.89 55.42 16.60
CA HIS A 2 -43.21 55.00 15.40
C HIS A 2 -42.69 53.55 15.61
N ARG A 3 -43.29 52.58 14.94
CA ARG A 3 -42.82 51.21 14.91
C ARG A 3 -41.71 51.09 13.82
N ARG A 4 -40.49 50.83 14.23
CA ARG A 4 -39.37 50.47 13.34
C ARG A 4 -39.43 48.96 13.03
N PHE A 5 -39.65 48.63 11.79
CA PHE A 5 -39.49 47.27 11.26
C PHE A 5 -38.01 47.00 11.02
N PHE A 6 -37.44 46.06 11.75
CA PHE A 6 -36.13 45.49 11.46
C PHE A 6 -36.30 44.41 10.36
N ARG A 7 -35.71 44.65 9.21
CA ARG A 7 -35.56 43.65 8.17
C ARG A 7 -34.29 42.86 8.46
N ILE A 8 -34.39 41.57 8.84
CA ILE A 8 -33.31 40.63 8.92
C ILE A 8 -33.09 40.10 7.51
N VAL A 9 -32.01 40.52 6.89
CA VAL A 9 -31.51 39.89 5.61
C VAL A 9 -30.74 38.68 6.01
N GLY A 10 -31.31 37.50 5.82
CA GLY A 10 -30.64 36.23 6.00
C GLY A 10 -29.63 36.02 4.85
N LEU A 11 -28.34 36.09 5.18
CA LEU A 11 -27.25 35.73 4.28
C LEU A 11 -27.13 34.18 4.28
N LEU A 12 -27.75 33.54 3.29
CA LEU A 12 -27.51 32.12 3.00
C LEU A 12 -26.11 31.98 2.39
N GLY A 13 -25.14 31.69 3.25
CA GLY A 13 -23.83 31.25 2.81
C GLY A 13 -23.94 29.85 2.20
N VAL A 14 -23.81 29.75 0.89
CA VAL A 14 -23.58 28.48 0.20
C VAL A 14 -22.19 28.00 0.59
N LEU A 15 -22.08 27.08 1.55
CA LEU A 15 -20.86 26.29 1.74
C LEU A 15 -20.73 25.39 0.49
N ALA A 16 -19.92 25.81 -0.46
CA ALA A 16 -19.39 24.90 -1.46
C ALA A 16 -18.47 23.93 -0.72
N THR A 17 -18.96 22.74 -0.43
CA THR A 17 -18.10 21.63 -0.01
C THR A 17 -17.25 21.28 -1.22
N ILE A 18 -16.02 21.74 -1.22
CA ILE A 18 -14.98 21.25 -2.14
C ILE A 18 -14.73 19.81 -1.67
N THR A 19 -15.33 18.86 -2.39
CA THR A 19 -15.00 17.45 -2.22
C THR A 19 -13.63 17.26 -2.85
N HIS A 20 -12.58 17.23 -2.04
CA HIS A 20 -11.28 16.80 -2.51
C HIS A 20 -11.40 15.35 -2.97
N PRO A 21 -10.85 14.99 -4.12
CA PRO A 21 -10.74 13.59 -4.51
C PRO A 21 -9.90 12.87 -3.46
N LEU A 22 -10.34 11.70 -3.06
CA LEU A 22 -9.76 10.94 -1.96
C LEU A 22 -8.59 10.13 -2.49
N SER A 23 -7.38 10.41 -2.00
CA SER A 23 -6.22 9.53 -2.19
C SER A 23 -6.64 8.08 -1.86
N GLY A 24 -6.36 7.18 -2.75
CA GLY A 24 -6.69 5.76 -2.56
C GLY A 24 -5.51 5.06 -1.94
N GLN A 25 -5.77 4.06 -1.10
CA GLN A 25 -4.75 3.12 -0.67
C GLN A 25 -3.83 2.74 -1.84
N GLU A 26 -2.52 2.57 -1.57
CA GLU A 26 -1.55 2.01 -2.52
C GLU A 26 -2.12 0.75 -3.19
N ARG A 27 -2.18 0.74 -4.52
CA ARG A 27 -2.85 -0.32 -5.29
C ARG A 27 -1.89 -1.14 -6.13
N PHE A 28 -0.66 -0.64 -6.33
CA PHE A 28 0.35 -1.34 -7.11
C PHE A 28 1.07 -2.38 -6.28
N ASP A 29 1.30 -2.07 -4.99
CA ASP A 29 2.01 -2.92 -4.03
C ASP A 29 1.20 -3.02 -2.73
N ILE A 30 0.17 -3.89 -2.71
CA ILE A 30 -0.67 -4.11 -1.53
C ILE A 30 0.05 -5.08 -0.58
N VAL A 31 0.95 -4.57 0.26
CA VAL A 31 1.83 -5.37 1.13
C VAL A 31 1.84 -4.85 2.57
N VAL A 32 1.95 -5.77 3.53
CA VAL A 32 2.41 -5.51 4.89
C VAL A 32 3.87 -5.95 4.94
N TYR A 33 4.79 -5.00 5.07
CA TYR A 33 6.23 -5.25 5.02
C TYR A 33 6.71 -6.08 6.19
N PRO A 34 7.43 -7.20 5.94
CA PRO A 34 8.08 -7.98 6.98
C PRO A 34 9.33 -7.27 7.50
N TYR A 35 9.77 -7.71 8.69
CA TYR A 35 11.03 -7.26 9.29
C TYR A 35 12.27 -7.68 8.49
N ALA A 36 12.21 -8.83 7.81
CA ALA A 36 13.34 -9.38 7.06
C ALA A 36 13.72 -8.46 5.88
N THR A 37 15.02 -8.38 5.59
CA THR A 37 15.60 -7.74 4.42
C THR A 37 16.46 -8.76 3.66
N ALA A 38 16.66 -8.57 2.36
CA ALA A 38 17.61 -9.36 1.59
C ALA A 38 19.00 -9.36 2.24
N HIS A 39 19.70 -10.49 2.20
CA HIS A 39 21.06 -10.60 2.75
C HIS A 39 22.07 -9.81 1.91
N ARG A 40 23.19 -9.46 2.51
CA ARG A 40 24.25 -8.72 1.82
C ARG A 40 24.63 -9.36 0.48
N GLY A 41 24.48 -8.61 -0.60
CA GLY A 41 24.81 -9.02 -1.97
C GLY A 41 23.75 -9.88 -2.65
N GLU A 42 22.73 -10.32 -1.94
CA GLU A 42 21.58 -11.05 -2.50
C GLU A 42 20.70 -10.11 -3.33
N TRP A 43 20.16 -10.65 -4.42
CA TRP A 43 19.17 -10.01 -5.25
C TRP A 43 17.84 -10.74 -5.10
N GLU A 44 16.75 -10.02 -5.06
CA GLU A 44 15.39 -10.55 -5.09
C GLU A 44 14.60 -9.93 -6.23
N LEU A 45 13.75 -10.72 -6.85
CA LEU A 45 12.77 -10.27 -7.82
C LEU A 45 11.37 -10.51 -7.26
N GLU A 46 10.56 -9.45 -7.21
CA GLU A 46 9.16 -9.57 -6.86
C GLU A 46 8.25 -9.09 -8.00
N GLY A 47 7.16 -9.79 -8.21
CA GLY A 47 6.09 -9.40 -9.11
C GLY A 47 4.80 -9.24 -8.33
N HIS A 48 4.20 -8.06 -8.36
CA HIS A 48 2.92 -7.76 -7.72
C HIS A 48 1.85 -7.62 -8.79
N LEU A 49 0.70 -8.21 -8.55
CA LEU A 49 -0.46 -8.08 -9.41
C LEU A 49 -1.71 -7.91 -8.57
N SER A 50 -2.50 -6.88 -8.86
CA SER A 50 -3.81 -6.69 -8.26
C SER A 50 -4.88 -6.51 -9.34
N TYR A 51 -6.11 -6.93 -9.03
CA TYR A 51 -7.27 -6.81 -9.92
C TYR A 51 -8.47 -6.28 -9.13
N SER A 52 -8.97 -5.10 -9.50
CA SER A 52 -10.14 -4.47 -8.89
C SER A 52 -11.41 -4.98 -9.57
N SER A 53 -12.01 -6.06 -9.05
CA SER A 53 -13.25 -6.64 -9.57
C SER A 53 -14.47 -5.75 -9.30
N ARG A 54 -14.47 -5.00 -8.20
CA ARG A 54 -15.47 -3.99 -7.85
C ARG A 54 -14.77 -2.70 -7.44
N GLY A 55 -14.52 -1.84 -8.39
CA GLY A 55 -13.86 -0.56 -8.24
C GLY A 55 -14.77 0.62 -8.60
N THR A 56 -14.15 1.75 -8.87
CA THR A 56 -14.82 2.98 -9.36
C THR A 56 -15.17 2.86 -10.84
N ASN A 57 -16.31 3.41 -11.27
CA ASN A 57 -16.79 3.33 -12.67
C ASN A 57 -16.56 4.61 -13.48
N GLY A 58 -16.22 5.71 -12.84
CA GLY A 58 -16.00 7.01 -13.46
C GLY A 58 -14.59 7.51 -13.27
N PHE A 59 -14.18 8.48 -14.11
CA PHE A 59 -12.97 9.24 -13.85
C PHE A 59 -13.21 10.15 -12.64
N ASP A 60 -12.25 10.16 -11.72
CA ASP A 60 -12.20 11.13 -10.63
C ASP A 60 -11.13 12.17 -10.99
N GLY A 61 -11.57 13.33 -11.48
CA GLY A 61 -10.67 14.32 -12.06
C GLY A 61 -9.91 13.77 -13.27
N THR A 62 -8.67 13.35 -13.07
CA THR A 62 -7.80 12.74 -14.09
C THR A 62 -7.59 11.24 -13.89
N VAL A 63 -7.96 10.68 -12.72
CA VAL A 63 -7.69 9.28 -12.38
C VAL A 63 -8.67 8.36 -13.10
N ALA A 64 -8.13 7.34 -13.76
CA ALA A 64 -8.89 6.35 -14.50
C ALA A 64 -9.75 5.47 -13.58
N PRO A 65 -10.94 5.01 -14.04
CA PRO A 65 -11.78 4.11 -13.26
C PRO A 65 -11.04 2.80 -12.96
N THR A 66 -11.24 2.30 -11.74
CA THR A 66 -10.56 1.09 -11.26
C THR A 66 -11.37 -0.19 -11.49
N GLN A 67 -12.65 -0.09 -11.86
CA GLN A 67 -13.49 -1.23 -12.19
C GLN A 67 -12.89 -2.06 -13.32
N GLY A 68 -12.53 -3.32 -13.02
CA GLY A 68 -11.90 -4.23 -13.98
C GLY A 68 -10.43 -3.91 -14.30
N GLN A 69 -9.78 -3.01 -13.55
CA GLN A 69 -8.39 -2.62 -13.75
C GLN A 69 -7.44 -3.63 -13.14
N TRP A 70 -6.39 -3.98 -13.89
CA TRP A 70 -5.21 -4.66 -13.39
C TRP A 70 -4.13 -3.64 -13.05
N ARG A 71 -3.43 -3.85 -11.96
CA ARG A 71 -2.24 -3.10 -11.57
C ARG A 71 -1.09 -4.06 -11.33
N LEU A 72 0.08 -3.66 -11.80
CA LEU A 72 1.28 -4.47 -11.80
C LEU A 72 2.42 -3.64 -11.19
N ALA A 73 3.25 -4.28 -10.36
CA ALA A 73 4.56 -3.76 -10.02
C ALA A 73 5.60 -4.86 -10.19
N ALA A 74 6.69 -4.53 -10.87
CA ALA A 74 7.89 -5.36 -10.94
C ALA A 74 8.94 -4.71 -10.06
N GLU A 75 9.41 -5.44 -9.06
CA GLU A 75 10.40 -4.99 -8.09
C GLU A 75 11.69 -5.78 -8.24
N VAL A 76 12.81 -5.09 -8.17
CA VAL A 76 14.12 -5.68 -7.96
C VAL A 76 14.74 -5.09 -6.70
N SER A 77 15.17 -5.97 -5.78
CA SER A 77 15.78 -5.61 -4.51
C SER A 77 17.21 -6.10 -4.42
N ARG A 78 18.04 -5.39 -3.65
CA ARG A 78 19.39 -5.79 -3.31
C ARG A 78 19.72 -5.53 -1.85
N GLY A 79 20.20 -6.56 -1.17
CA GLY A 79 20.83 -6.41 0.14
C GLY A 79 22.18 -5.69 0.04
N ILE A 80 22.26 -4.49 0.60
CA ILE A 80 23.51 -3.69 0.67
C ILE A 80 24.34 -4.16 1.86
N THR A 81 23.66 -4.44 2.96
CA THR A 81 24.20 -5.12 4.14
C THR A 81 23.17 -6.15 4.61
N ASP A 82 23.46 -6.95 5.63
CA ASP A 82 22.47 -7.87 6.22
C ASP A 82 21.30 -7.16 6.93
N HIS A 83 21.31 -5.82 6.95
CA HIS A 83 20.34 -4.99 7.67
C HIS A 83 19.85 -3.78 6.88
N TRP A 84 20.25 -3.69 5.62
CA TRP A 84 19.86 -2.60 4.72
C TRP A 84 19.69 -3.09 3.30
N GLU A 85 18.55 -2.78 2.72
CA GLU A 85 18.12 -3.18 1.39
C GLU A 85 17.69 -1.94 0.59
N LEU A 86 17.97 -1.96 -0.70
CA LEU A 86 17.45 -0.99 -1.68
C LEU A 86 16.62 -1.72 -2.72
N SER A 87 15.50 -1.13 -3.10
CA SER A 87 14.60 -1.66 -4.15
C SER A 87 14.24 -0.60 -5.16
N ALA A 88 13.98 -1.06 -6.38
CA ALA A 88 13.43 -0.24 -7.46
C ALA A 88 12.23 -0.95 -8.10
N TYR A 89 11.20 -0.17 -8.41
CA TYR A 89 9.94 -0.67 -8.96
C TYR A 89 9.62 -0.02 -10.30
N LEU A 90 9.04 -0.82 -11.18
CA LEU A 90 8.36 -0.35 -12.38
C LEU A 90 6.86 -0.64 -12.24
N LEU A 91 6.03 0.40 -12.41
CA LEU A 91 4.59 0.32 -12.20
C LEU A 91 3.84 0.36 -13.53
N GLY A 92 2.84 -0.49 -13.67
CA GLY A 92 1.98 -0.56 -14.85
C GLY A 92 0.51 -0.77 -14.47
N ALA A 93 -0.40 -0.32 -15.33
CA ALA A 93 -1.82 -0.56 -15.17
C ALA A 93 -2.48 -0.90 -16.50
N GLN A 94 -3.43 -1.82 -16.48
CA GLN A 94 -4.27 -2.14 -17.61
C GLN A 94 -5.71 -1.81 -17.25
N THR A 95 -6.24 -0.77 -17.86
CA THR A 95 -7.62 -0.31 -17.67
C THR A 95 -8.49 -0.82 -18.83
N PRO A 96 -9.70 -1.36 -18.59
CA PRO A 96 -10.59 -1.77 -19.65
C PRO A 96 -10.84 -0.65 -20.67
N GLY A 97 -10.64 -0.99 -21.94
CA GLY A 97 -10.80 -0.02 -23.06
C GLY A 97 -9.59 0.90 -23.31
N LEU A 98 -8.61 0.98 -22.39
CA LEU A 98 -7.41 1.82 -22.56
C LEU A 98 -6.12 1.02 -22.80
N GLY A 99 -6.13 -0.31 -22.52
CA GLY A 99 -4.97 -1.19 -22.66
C GLY A 99 -4.00 -1.10 -21.48
N LEU A 100 -2.80 -1.70 -21.67
CA LEU A 100 -1.71 -1.67 -20.71
C LEU A 100 -0.89 -0.40 -20.90
N ASP A 101 -0.66 0.33 -19.83
CA ASP A 101 0.11 1.57 -19.84
C ASP A 101 1.12 1.60 -18.69
N TYR A 102 2.20 2.33 -18.86
CA TYR A 102 3.15 2.67 -17.81
C TYR A 102 2.49 3.60 -16.79
N ALA A 103 2.58 3.25 -15.51
CA ALA A 103 1.93 4.01 -14.43
C ALA A 103 2.92 4.85 -13.62
N GLY A 104 4.16 4.41 -13.47
CA GLY A 104 5.15 5.13 -12.66
C GLY A 104 6.34 4.25 -12.27
N TRP A 105 7.15 4.76 -11.36
CA TRP A 105 8.25 4.04 -10.73
C TRP A 105 8.36 4.42 -9.26
N ARG A 106 9.03 3.55 -8.47
CA ARG A 106 9.28 3.75 -7.05
C ARG A 106 10.69 3.33 -6.68
N LEU A 107 11.27 4.01 -5.70
CA LEU A 107 12.49 3.59 -5.01
C LEU A 107 12.17 3.39 -3.53
N ARG A 108 12.67 2.30 -2.96
CA ARG A 108 12.55 1.99 -1.53
C ARG A 108 13.91 1.77 -0.90
N SER A 109 14.07 2.29 0.31
CA SER A 109 15.19 1.97 1.20
C SER A 109 14.63 1.39 2.50
N ARG A 110 14.98 0.15 2.83
CA ARG A 110 14.51 -0.55 4.03
C ARG A 110 15.68 -0.94 4.91
N VAL A 111 15.57 -0.63 6.19
CA VAL A 111 16.55 -1.00 7.20
C VAL A 111 15.88 -1.79 8.32
N ARG A 112 16.66 -2.67 8.98
CA ARG A 112 16.21 -3.42 10.15
C ARG A 112 17.22 -3.37 11.28
N ALA A 113 16.74 -3.46 12.53
CA ALA A 113 17.60 -3.57 13.68
C ALA A 113 18.38 -4.90 13.64
N PRO A 114 19.65 -4.92 14.03
CA PRO A 114 20.42 -6.16 14.12
C PRO A 114 19.84 -7.14 15.14
N ASP A 115 19.81 -8.43 14.80
CA ASP A 115 19.35 -9.50 15.70
C ASP A 115 20.18 -9.56 17.01
N ALA A 116 21.43 -9.10 16.96
CA ALA A 116 22.32 -8.99 18.12
C ALA A 116 21.78 -8.07 19.23
N TRP A 117 20.87 -7.14 18.91
CA TRP A 117 20.22 -6.28 19.91
C TRP A 117 19.19 -7.02 20.76
N ARG A 118 18.77 -8.23 20.36
CA ARG A 118 17.84 -9.09 21.09
C ARG A 118 16.55 -8.36 21.51
N LEU A 119 16.03 -7.52 20.65
CA LEU A 119 14.80 -6.78 20.91
C LEU A 119 13.61 -7.73 21.06
N PRO A 120 12.64 -7.40 21.92
CA PRO A 120 11.44 -8.23 22.10
C PRO A 120 10.52 -8.22 20.88
N VAL A 121 10.74 -7.26 19.97
CA VAL A 121 10.02 -7.07 18.70
C VAL A 121 11.06 -6.77 17.63
N GLY A 122 10.94 -7.38 16.45
CA GLY A 122 11.70 -6.99 15.26
C GLY A 122 11.33 -5.57 14.86
N LEU A 123 12.33 -4.69 14.76
CA LEU A 123 12.15 -3.29 14.39
C LEU A 123 12.80 -3.02 13.05
N GLY A 124 12.05 -2.45 12.14
CA GLY A 124 12.54 -1.97 10.85
C GLY A 124 11.95 -0.61 10.49
N PHE A 125 12.43 -0.08 9.40
CA PHE A 125 11.94 1.17 8.84
C PHE A 125 12.11 1.15 7.33
N SER A 126 11.06 1.54 6.59
CA SER A 126 11.08 1.77 5.15
C SER A 126 10.86 3.25 4.86
N ALA A 127 11.58 3.75 3.86
CA ALA A 127 11.32 5.04 3.23
C ALA A 127 11.17 4.80 1.73
N GLU A 128 10.10 5.31 1.14
CA GLU A 128 9.75 5.12 -0.26
C GLU A 128 9.46 6.44 -0.92
N TYR A 129 9.98 6.61 -2.14
CA TYR A 129 9.67 7.71 -3.01
C TYR A 129 9.05 7.16 -4.30
N GLU A 130 7.85 7.58 -4.60
CA GLU A 130 7.13 7.18 -5.81
C GLU A 130 6.88 8.37 -6.74
N THR A 131 6.87 8.08 -8.04
CA THR A 131 6.26 8.95 -9.05
C THR A 131 5.17 8.16 -9.76
N ALA A 132 4.01 8.75 -9.90
CA ALA A 132 2.90 8.17 -10.62
C ALA A 132 2.33 9.12 -11.67
N ARG A 133 1.81 8.54 -12.76
CA ARG A 133 1.09 9.33 -13.78
C ARG A 133 -0.30 9.72 -13.26
N PRO A 134 -0.78 10.94 -13.56
CA PRO A 134 -2.09 11.42 -13.08
C PRO A 134 -3.28 10.52 -13.45
N ALA A 135 -3.15 9.72 -14.53
CA ALA A 135 -4.17 8.75 -14.91
C ALA A 135 -4.33 7.60 -13.90
N PHE A 136 -3.38 7.37 -12.99
CA PHE A 136 -3.35 6.21 -12.09
C PHE A 136 -3.20 6.57 -10.62
N SER A 137 -2.87 7.81 -10.29
CA SER A 137 -2.77 8.32 -8.93
C SER A 137 -3.16 9.79 -8.88
N GLU A 138 -3.78 10.21 -7.80
CA GLU A 138 -4.07 11.62 -7.51
C GLU A 138 -2.79 12.40 -7.20
N SER A 139 -1.83 11.73 -6.53
CA SER A 139 -0.53 12.28 -6.19
C SER A 139 0.50 11.89 -7.23
N ALA A 140 1.07 12.89 -7.93
CA ALA A 140 2.10 12.65 -8.93
C ALA A 140 3.45 12.24 -8.31
N ARG A 141 3.70 12.57 -7.05
CA ARG A 141 4.91 12.22 -6.28
C ARG A 141 4.55 12.05 -4.82
N THR A 142 4.93 10.91 -4.23
CA THR A 142 4.69 10.64 -2.81
C THR A 142 5.99 10.28 -2.08
N LEU A 143 6.00 10.54 -0.79
CA LEU A 143 6.98 10.05 0.17
C LEU A 143 6.24 9.24 1.22
N GLU A 144 6.56 7.97 1.34
CA GLU A 144 6.05 7.08 2.37
C GLU A 144 7.13 6.76 3.39
N LEU A 145 6.78 6.82 4.68
CA LEU A 145 7.63 6.47 5.82
C LEU A 145 6.92 5.42 6.65
N THR A 146 7.51 4.23 6.73
CA THR A 146 6.87 3.05 7.32
C THR A 146 7.74 2.43 8.40
N PRO A 147 7.47 2.66 9.70
CA PRO A 147 7.96 1.81 10.76
C PRO A 147 7.48 0.36 10.59
N ILE A 148 8.35 -0.61 10.82
CA ILE A 148 8.05 -2.04 10.69
C ILE A 148 8.21 -2.67 12.05
N LEU A 149 7.14 -3.32 12.52
CA LEU A 149 7.09 -4.05 13.78
C LEU A 149 6.68 -5.49 13.51
N GLU A 150 7.49 -6.46 13.94
CA GLU A 150 7.17 -7.87 13.77
C GLU A 150 7.43 -8.65 15.04
N ARG A 151 6.50 -9.56 15.39
CA ARG A 151 6.72 -10.53 16.46
C ARG A 151 6.15 -11.89 16.09
N ARG A 152 6.89 -12.95 16.49
CA ARG A 152 6.46 -14.34 16.37
C ARG A 152 6.12 -14.93 17.74
N PHE A 153 5.02 -15.69 17.78
CA PHE A 153 4.54 -16.46 18.94
C PHE A 153 4.28 -17.91 18.49
N GLY A 154 5.35 -18.71 18.49
CA GLY A 154 5.29 -20.05 17.88
C GLY A 154 4.94 -19.96 16.38
N PRO A 155 3.83 -20.59 15.91
CA PRO A 155 3.44 -20.52 14.51
C PRO A 155 2.77 -19.20 14.10
N LEU A 156 2.36 -18.37 15.06
CA LEU A 156 1.72 -17.08 14.80
C LEU A 156 2.77 -15.99 14.57
N GLN A 157 2.67 -15.30 13.45
CA GLN A 157 3.40 -14.07 13.12
C GLN A 157 2.44 -12.88 13.13
N VAL A 158 2.84 -11.79 13.75
CA VAL A 158 2.10 -10.53 13.76
C VAL A 158 3.01 -9.41 13.28
N LEU A 159 2.52 -8.62 12.32
CA LEU A 159 3.20 -7.47 11.74
C LEU A 159 2.31 -6.24 11.88
N ALA A 160 2.96 -5.09 12.08
CA ALA A 160 2.31 -3.78 12.03
C ALA A 160 3.22 -2.77 11.35
N ASN A 161 2.66 -2.03 10.40
CA ASN A 161 3.31 -0.97 9.66
C ASN A 161 2.47 0.32 9.83
N PRO A 162 2.73 1.14 10.86
CA PRO A 162 2.08 2.45 11.03
C PRO A 162 2.68 3.45 10.04
N THR A 163 2.18 3.43 8.82
CA THR A 163 2.70 4.18 7.67
C THR A 163 2.22 5.62 7.71
N LEU A 164 3.09 6.54 7.33
CA LEU A 164 2.79 7.93 7.03
C LEU A 164 3.12 8.19 5.56
N GLU A 165 2.15 8.69 4.81
CA GLU A 165 2.33 9.12 3.42
C GLU A 165 2.20 10.64 3.30
N ARG A 166 2.91 11.22 2.33
CA ARG A 166 2.85 12.64 2.01
C ARG A 166 2.91 12.87 0.52
N ASP A 167 1.94 13.64 -0.02
CA ASP A 167 2.02 14.18 -1.38
C ASP A 167 3.09 15.28 -1.43
N LEU A 168 4.03 15.14 -2.39
CA LEU A 168 5.11 16.09 -2.65
C LEU A 168 4.81 17.00 -3.84
N ALA A 169 3.74 16.77 -4.58
CA ALA A 169 3.40 17.50 -5.82
C ALA A 169 2.22 18.45 -5.64
N GLY A 170 1.30 18.16 -4.71
CA GLY A 170 0.10 18.95 -4.43
C GLY A 170 0.42 20.24 -3.65
N PRO A 171 -0.53 21.19 -3.59
CA PRO A 171 -0.40 22.41 -2.80
C PRO A 171 -0.49 22.15 -1.29
N GLU A 172 -1.16 21.08 -0.90
CA GLU A 172 -1.36 20.67 0.49
C GLU A 172 -0.40 19.50 0.76
N HIS A 173 0.59 19.72 1.62
CA HIS A 173 1.61 18.75 1.98
C HIS A 173 1.28 18.12 3.33
N GLU A 174 0.04 17.70 3.54
CA GLU A 174 -0.35 17.03 4.77
C GLU A 174 0.16 15.59 4.79
N TRP A 175 0.39 15.07 6.01
CA TRP A 175 0.70 13.68 6.22
C TRP A 175 -0.59 12.88 6.40
N GLU A 176 -0.73 11.82 5.65
CA GLU A 176 -1.81 10.84 5.80
C GLU A 176 -1.31 9.64 6.61
N PHE A 177 -2.19 9.12 7.47
CA PHE A 177 -1.88 7.94 8.26
C PHE A 177 -2.50 6.70 7.62
N GLU A 178 -1.66 5.78 7.15
CA GLU A 178 -2.05 4.57 6.43
C GLU A 178 -1.58 3.30 7.15
N PRO A 179 -2.14 2.94 8.31
CA PRO A 179 -1.70 1.76 9.03
C PRO A 179 -2.03 0.48 8.27
N ARG A 180 -1.05 -0.41 8.25
CA ARG A 180 -1.14 -1.75 7.69
C ARG A 180 -0.79 -2.77 8.78
N ALA A 181 -1.50 -3.90 8.83
CA ALA A 181 -1.24 -4.95 9.81
C ALA A 181 -1.51 -6.33 9.22
N ARG A 182 -0.80 -7.35 9.73
CA ARG A 182 -0.98 -8.74 9.33
C ARG A 182 -0.86 -9.66 10.54
N ALA A 183 -1.73 -10.67 10.60
CA ALA A 183 -1.56 -11.86 11.42
C ALA A 183 -1.52 -13.09 10.51
N GLY A 184 -0.51 -13.94 10.65
CA GLY A 184 -0.35 -15.15 9.85
C GLY A 184 -0.01 -16.35 10.72
N VAL A 185 -0.57 -17.50 10.42
CA VAL A 185 -0.32 -18.76 11.12
C VAL A 185 0.31 -19.76 10.17
N ASP A 186 1.50 -20.24 10.50
CA ASP A 186 2.16 -21.31 9.76
C ASP A 186 1.43 -22.64 9.99
N VAL A 187 0.62 -23.07 9.01
CA VAL A 187 -0.13 -24.32 9.02
C VAL A 187 0.80 -25.50 8.69
N SER A 188 1.78 -25.26 7.83
CA SER A 188 2.85 -26.19 7.49
C SER A 188 4.10 -25.41 7.09
N LYS A 189 5.20 -26.13 6.76
CA LYS A 189 6.41 -25.49 6.25
C LYS A 189 6.20 -24.76 4.91
N SER A 190 5.21 -25.16 4.12
CA SER A 190 4.91 -24.61 2.80
C SER A 190 3.66 -23.74 2.75
N LEU A 191 2.89 -23.63 3.84
CA LEU A 191 1.63 -22.88 3.85
C LEU A 191 1.49 -22.04 5.12
N THR A 192 1.30 -20.73 4.95
CA THR A 192 0.82 -19.81 5.99
C THR A 192 -0.55 -19.30 5.58
N LEU A 193 -1.52 -19.34 6.48
CA LEU A 193 -2.81 -18.66 6.32
C LEU A 193 -2.76 -17.36 7.11
N GLY A 194 -3.23 -16.28 6.53
CA GLY A 194 -3.15 -14.96 7.12
C GLY A 194 -4.39 -14.11 6.96
N PHE A 195 -4.37 -13.01 7.65
CA PHE A 195 -5.36 -11.96 7.54
C PHE A 195 -4.64 -10.61 7.61
N GLU A 196 -4.94 -9.72 6.66
CA GLU A 196 -4.35 -8.40 6.58
C GLU A 196 -5.41 -7.32 6.68
N TYR A 197 -5.00 -6.21 7.23
CA TYR A 197 -5.77 -4.98 7.35
C TYR A 197 -4.99 -3.82 6.74
N TYR A 198 -5.71 -2.98 6.03
CA TYR A 198 -5.21 -1.72 5.48
C TYR A 198 -6.21 -0.61 5.78
N GLY A 199 -5.73 0.48 6.33
CA GLY A 199 -6.51 1.67 6.65
C GLY A 199 -5.94 2.91 5.99
N VAL A 200 -6.79 3.87 5.65
CA VAL A 200 -6.42 5.24 5.29
C VAL A 200 -7.23 6.16 6.20
N PHE A 201 -6.54 7.01 6.94
CA PHE A 201 -7.13 7.93 7.91
C PHE A 201 -6.86 9.36 7.45
N GLU A 202 -7.79 9.90 6.69
CA GLU A 202 -7.85 11.31 6.30
C GLU A 202 -8.78 12.09 7.22
N SER A 203 -8.64 13.41 7.27
CA SER A 203 -9.44 14.27 8.15
C SER A 203 -10.96 14.17 7.93
N ALA A 204 -11.40 13.85 6.72
CA ALA A 204 -12.81 13.83 6.34
C ALA A 204 -13.39 12.41 6.17
N GLN A 205 -12.56 11.41 5.87
CA GLN A 205 -13.03 10.03 5.60
C GLN A 205 -12.02 8.98 6.06
N GLN A 206 -12.54 7.79 6.37
CA GLN A 206 -11.73 6.64 6.70
C GLN A 206 -12.02 5.52 5.69
N LYS A 207 -10.98 4.91 5.15
CA LYS A 207 -11.07 3.77 4.25
C LYS A 207 -10.50 2.55 4.95
N HIS A 208 -11.17 1.41 4.83
CA HIS A 208 -10.74 0.17 5.44
C HIS A 208 -10.85 -0.96 4.44
N GLN A 209 -9.80 -1.77 4.33
CA GLN A 209 -9.80 -3.00 3.55
C GLN A 209 -9.25 -4.16 4.37
N TYR A 210 -9.79 -5.35 4.15
CA TYR A 210 -9.49 -6.58 4.87
C TYR A 210 -9.20 -7.69 3.88
N TYR A 211 -8.10 -8.41 4.06
CA TYR A 211 -7.65 -9.46 3.15
C TYR A 211 -7.39 -10.77 3.89
N PRO A 212 -8.26 -11.79 3.82
CA PRO A 212 -7.81 -13.16 4.00
C PRO A 212 -6.74 -13.49 2.97
N THR A 213 -5.64 -14.12 3.42
CA THR A 213 -4.45 -14.37 2.61
C THR A 213 -3.91 -15.78 2.80
N ALA A 214 -3.12 -16.24 1.82
CA ALA A 214 -2.35 -17.46 1.89
C ALA A 214 -0.96 -17.25 1.28
N ASP A 215 0.10 -17.67 1.99
CA ASP A 215 1.46 -17.76 1.43
C ASP A 215 1.79 -19.21 1.13
N LEU A 216 2.19 -19.47 -0.09
CA LEU A 216 2.67 -20.75 -0.56
C LEU A 216 4.17 -20.65 -0.82
N ARG A 217 4.96 -21.39 -0.06
CA ARG A 217 6.42 -21.52 -0.23
C ARG A 217 6.75 -22.78 -1.00
N PHE A 218 7.58 -22.67 -2.02
CA PHE A 218 7.95 -23.79 -2.88
C PHE A 218 9.34 -23.58 -3.52
N GLY A 219 9.94 -24.67 -4.00
CA GLY A 219 11.26 -24.63 -4.63
C GLY A 219 12.35 -24.07 -3.72
N ASN A 220 13.24 -23.27 -4.30
CA ASN A 220 14.35 -22.63 -3.62
C ASN A 220 13.93 -21.26 -3.09
N ASP A 221 13.26 -21.24 -1.93
CA ASP A 221 12.81 -20.04 -1.22
C ASP A 221 11.85 -19.11 -2.02
N MET A 222 11.17 -19.65 -3.03
CA MET A 222 10.12 -18.90 -3.74
C MET A 222 8.85 -18.85 -2.91
N THR A 223 8.19 -17.70 -2.91
CA THR A 223 6.91 -17.48 -2.23
C THR A 223 5.86 -16.93 -3.20
N LEU A 224 4.67 -17.52 -3.17
CA LEU A 224 3.47 -16.98 -3.80
C LEU A 224 2.50 -16.55 -2.72
N HIS A 225 2.26 -15.26 -2.61
CA HIS A 225 1.26 -14.67 -1.73
C HIS A 225 -0.03 -14.43 -2.52
N LEU A 226 -1.16 -14.84 -1.97
CA LEU A 226 -2.50 -14.66 -2.53
C LEU A 226 -3.39 -13.96 -1.51
N GLY A 227 -4.25 -13.05 -1.96
CA GLY A 227 -5.21 -12.37 -1.10
C GLY A 227 -6.48 -11.95 -1.83
N VAL A 228 -7.59 -11.94 -1.09
CA VAL A 228 -8.88 -11.41 -1.55
C VAL A 228 -9.30 -10.29 -0.64
N GLY A 229 -9.39 -9.07 -1.18
CA GLY A 229 -9.66 -7.85 -0.44
C GLY A 229 -11.13 -7.44 -0.46
N PHE A 230 -11.63 -7.10 0.71
CA PHE A 230 -12.99 -6.57 0.92
C PHE A 230 -12.88 -5.14 1.47
N GLY A 231 -13.27 -4.15 0.67
CA GLY A 231 -13.30 -2.74 1.05
C GLY A 231 -14.66 -2.32 1.60
N GLY A 232 -14.64 -1.42 2.58
CA GLY A 232 -15.83 -0.72 3.08
C GLY A 232 -16.46 0.19 2.00
N ALA A 233 -17.61 0.79 2.31
CA ALA A 233 -18.32 1.64 1.35
C ALA A 233 -17.51 2.85 0.85
N SER A 234 -16.60 3.37 1.68
CA SER A 234 -15.69 4.50 1.36
C SER A 234 -14.39 4.09 0.67
N ALA A 235 -14.12 2.79 0.51
CA ALA A 235 -12.82 2.31 0.04
C ALA A 235 -12.61 2.39 -1.48
N GLY A 236 -13.45 3.01 -2.27
CA GLY A 236 -13.32 3.05 -3.73
C GLY A 236 -13.32 1.66 -4.38
N ASP A 237 -12.30 0.85 -4.08
CA ASP A 237 -12.21 -0.55 -4.49
C ASP A 237 -12.77 -1.47 -3.41
N ARG A 238 -13.89 -2.14 -3.70
CA ARG A 238 -14.65 -2.96 -2.75
C ARG A 238 -14.35 -4.45 -2.82
N LEU A 239 -13.86 -4.92 -3.97
CA LEU A 239 -13.42 -6.31 -4.14
C LEU A 239 -12.16 -6.33 -4.99
N VAL A 240 -11.05 -6.72 -4.37
CA VAL A 240 -9.72 -6.76 -4.98
C VAL A 240 -9.11 -8.14 -4.82
N PHE A 241 -8.56 -8.67 -5.88
CA PHE A 241 -7.70 -9.85 -5.84
C PHE A 241 -6.25 -9.39 -5.93
N LYS A 242 -5.39 -9.91 -5.08
CA LYS A 242 -3.95 -9.61 -5.14
C LYS A 242 -3.12 -10.88 -5.14
N THR A 243 -1.99 -10.81 -5.81
CA THR A 243 -0.94 -11.81 -5.74
C THR A 243 0.42 -11.14 -5.74
N ARG A 244 1.37 -11.73 -5.01
CA ARG A 244 2.78 -11.37 -5.05
C ARG A 244 3.59 -12.64 -5.23
N PHE A 245 4.48 -12.63 -6.19
CA PHE A 245 5.47 -13.68 -6.40
C PHE A 245 6.84 -13.12 -6.03
N GLU A 246 7.58 -13.82 -5.19
CA GLU A 246 8.89 -13.46 -4.69
C GLU A 246 9.87 -14.58 -4.99
N MET A 247 11.04 -14.21 -5.53
CA MET A 247 12.09 -15.14 -5.91
C MET A 247 13.48 -14.55 -5.64
N PRO A 248 14.33 -15.21 -4.83
CA PRO A 248 15.72 -14.82 -4.72
C PRO A 248 16.45 -15.08 -6.04
N LEU A 249 17.28 -14.14 -6.50
CA LEU A 249 18.10 -14.24 -7.69
C LEU A 249 19.55 -14.50 -7.32
N GLY A 250 19.99 -15.74 -7.36
CA GLY A 250 21.39 -16.11 -7.21
C GLY A 250 21.88 -16.06 -5.76
N GLY A 251 22.08 -17.22 -5.23
CA GLY A 251 22.71 -17.52 -3.95
C GLY A 251 22.71 -19.04 -3.78
N GLU A 252 23.72 -19.71 -4.24
CA GLU A 252 24.07 -20.99 -3.62
C GLU A 252 24.44 -20.66 -2.18
N ARG A 253 23.60 -21.07 -1.23
CA ARG A 253 23.93 -21.09 0.20
C ARG A 253 24.80 -22.25 0.56
#